data_17c926ed64b0224c045a0e82dc9935f5
#
_entry.id   17c926ed64b0224c045a0e82dc9935f5
#
_cell.length_a   1.000
_cell.length_b   1.000
_cell.length_c   1.000
_cell.angle_alpha   90.00
_cell.angle_beta   90.00
_cell.angle_gamma   90.00
#
_symmetry.space_group_name_H-M   'P 1'
#
loop_
_entity.id
_entity.type
_entity.pdbx_description
1 polymer ?
#
loop_
_entity_poly.entity_id
_entity_poly.type
_entity_poly.pdbx_seq_one_letter_code
_entity_poly.pdbx_strand_id
1 'polypeptide(L)'
;MPRDASELAHRLAREAEAVCRHYLSNGRREGRYWSVGDARNTPGRSMFVRLKGSPKGPGGKWTDAATGEHGDLLDVIRESCGLLDFHDVADEARRFLRLPRSDP
;
A
#
# COMPACT_ATOMS: atom_id res chain seq x y z
N MET A 1 12.19 11.67 5.78
CA MET A 1 13.29 11.61 4.83
C MET A 1 12.92 10.75 3.64
N PRO A 2 13.26 11.17 2.41
CA PRO A 2 12.92 10.39 1.24
C PRO A 2 13.43 8.95 1.28
N ARG A 3 14.62 8.75 1.87
CA ARG A 3 15.20 7.42 1.96
C ARG A 3 14.31 6.48 2.76
N ASP A 4 13.77 6.95 3.89
CA ASP A 4 12.93 6.09 4.74
C ASP A 4 11.64 5.72 4.02
N ALA A 5 11.01 6.67 3.35
CA ALA A 5 9.79 6.41 2.60
C ALA A 5 10.05 5.39 1.48
N SER A 6 11.12 5.60 0.73
CA SER A 6 11.47 4.71 -0.37
C SER A 6 11.76 3.30 0.12
N GLU A 7 12.52 3.17 1.20
CA GLU A 7 12.85 1.87 1.74
C GLU A 7 11.63 1.15 2.28
N LEU A 8 10.77 1.86 3.02
CA LEU A 8 9.55 1.26 3.54
C LEU A 8 8.64 0.82 2.40
N ALA A 9 8.49 1.65 1.37
CA ALA A 9 7.68 1.29 0.22
C ALA A 9 8.22 0.03 -0.46
N HIS A 10 9.55 -0.09 -0.58
CA HIS A 10 10.17 -1.29 -1.15
C HIS A 10 9.87 -2.53 -0.32
N ARG A 11 9.98 -2.42 1.00
CA ARG A 11 9.73 -3.56 1.88
C ARG A 11 8.26 -3.97 1.86
N LEU A 12 7.36 -3.00 1.85
CA LEU A 12 5.93 -3.28 1.73
C LEU A 12 5.62 -3.96 0.40
N ALA A 13 6.27 -3.51 -0.67
CA ALA A 13 6.04 -4.07 -2.00
C ALA A 13 6.40 -5.54 -2.10
N ARG A 14 7.39 -5.98 -1.32
CA ARG A 14 7.76 -7.39 -1.28
C ARG A 14 6.67 -8.25 -0.63
N GLU A 15 5.80 -7.63 0.13
CA GLU A 15 4.70 -8.31 0.81
C GLU A 15 3.37 -7.68 0.41
N ALA A 16 3.26 -7.28 -0.85
CA ALA A 16 2.11 -6.52 -1.33
C ALA A 16 0.79 -7.22 -1.07
N GLU A 17 0.73 -8.53 -1.29
CA GLU A 17 -0.52 -9.25 -1.06
C GLU A 17 -0.90 -9.25 0.42
N ALA A 18 0.07 -9.46 1.32
CA ALA A 18 -0.20 -9.43 2.75
C ALA A 18 -0.66 -8.05 3.20
N VAL A 19 -0.04 -7.01 2.66
CA VAL A 19 -0.44 -5.63 2.95
C VAL A 19 -1.88 -5.39 2.51
N CYS A 20 -2.21 -5.82 1.30
CA CYS A 20 -3.56 -5.65 0.77
C CYS A 20 -4.60 -6.43 1.58
N ARG A 21 -4.27 -7.66 1.96
CA ARG A 21 -5.20 -8.46 2.77
C ARG A 21 -5.47 -7.80 4.11
N HIS A 22 -4.49 -7.11 4.66
CA HIS A 22 -4.63 -6.47 5.96
C HIS A 22 -5.34 -5.13 5.88
N TYR A 23 -4.90 -4.25 4.97
CA TYR A 23 -5.41 -2.88 4.91
C TYR A 23 -6.53 -2.69 3.92
N LEU A 24 -6.63 -3.55 2.91
CA LEU A 24 -7.66 -3.48 1.89
C LEU A 24 -8.47 -4.76 1.87
N SER A 25 -8.92 -5.16 3.06
CA SER A 25 -9.57 -6.47 3.26
C SER A 25 -10.90 -6.60 2.52
N ASN A 26 -11.54 -5.49 2.14
CA ASN A 26 -12.77 -5.54 1.37
C ASN A 26 -12.54 -5.77 -0.13
N GLY A 27 -11.27 -5.88 -0.53
CA GLY A 27 -10.91 -6.22 -1.90
C GLY A 27 -10.64 -7.70 -2.06
N ARG A 28 -10.13 -8.07 -3.22
CA ARG A 28 -9.78 -9.45 -3.49
C ARG A 28 -8.67 -9.51 -4.54
N ARG A 29 -7.96 -10.62 -4.55
CA ARG A 29 -6.94 -10.85 -5.55
C ARG A 29 -7.60 -11.24 -6.87
N GLU A 30 -7.17 -10.60 -7.95
CA GLU A 30 -7.60 -10.90 -9.31
C GLU A 30 -6.36 -10.99 -10.17
N GLY A 31 -5.88 -12.21 -10.39
CA GLY A 31 -4.65 -12.40 -11.15
C GLY A 31 -3.45 -11.82 -10.41
N ARG A 32 -2.79 -10.86 -11.05
CA ARG A 32 -1.60 -10.21 -10.49
C ARG A 32 -1.93 -8.94 -9.75
N TYR A 33 -3.21 -8.66 -9.56
CA TYR A 33 -3.65 -7.42 -8.93
C TYR A 33 -4.52 -7.70 -7.73
N TRP A 34 -4.59 -6.73 -6.84
CA TRP A 34 -5.56 -6.70 -5.76
C TRP A 34 -6.57 -5.63 -6.12
N SER A 35 -7.84 -5.99 -6.18
CA SER A 35 -8.92 -5.11 -6.61
C SER A 35 -9.74 -4.69 -5.42
N VAL A 36 -10.02 -3.39 -5.30
CA VAL A 36 -10.79 -2.82 -4.19
C VAL A 36 -11.41 -1.52 -4.68
N GLY A 37 -12.30 -0.92 -3.91
CA GLY A 37 -12.96 0.31 -4.32
C GLY A 37 -12.07 1.53 -4.28
N ASP A 38 -11.29 1.68 -3.21
CA ASP A 38 -10.35 2.79 -3.08
C ASP A 38 -9.34 2.48 -1.97
N ALA A 39 -8.43 3.42 -1.75
CA ALA A 39 -7.37 3.22 -0.76
C ALA A 39 -7.86 3.24 0.69
N ARG A 40 -9.12 3.57 0.91
CA ARG A 40 -9.74 3.54 2.23
C ARG A 40 -10.42 2.21 2.53
N ASN A 41 -10.20 1.23 1.67
CA ASN A 41 -10.76 -0.10 1.83
C ASN A 41 -12.27 -0.14 1.56
N THR A 42 -12.76 0.70 0.67
CA THR A 42 -14.15 0.68 0.25
C THR A 42 -14.39 -0.54 -0.65
N PRO A 43 -15.49 -1.27 -0.49
CA PRO A 43 -15.79 -2.37 -1.41
C PRO A 43 -15.94 -1.86 -2.83
N GLY A 44 -15.46 -2.63 -3.80
CA GLY A 44 -15.56 -2.26 -5.20
C GLY A 44 -14.39 -2.77 -6.00
N ARG A 45 -14.24 -2.27 -7.23
CA ARG A 45 -13.22 -2.76 -8.16
C ARG A 45 -12.55 -1.62 -8.94
N SER A 46 -12.66 -0.39 -8.46
CA SER A 46 -12.11 0.76 -9.18
C SER A 46 -10.62 0.91 -9.03
N MET A 47 -10.05 0.42 -7.93
CA MET A 47 -8.63 0.56 -7.64
C MET A 47 -7.93 -0.78 -7.75
N PHE A 48 -6.76 -0.77 -8.41
CA PHE A 48 -5.97 -1.99 -8.61
C PHE A 48 -4.57 -1.79 -8.07
N VAL A 49 -4.14 -2.71 -7.20
CA VAL A 49 -2.78 -2.70 -6.66
C VAL A 49 -1.99 -3.81 -7.34
N ARG A 50 -0.84 -3.46 -7.93
CA ARG A 50 0.04 -4.44 -8.55
C ARG A 50 0.73 -5.24 -7.46
N LEU A 51 0.55 -6.56 -7.47
CA LEU A 51 1.08 -7.40 -6.41
C LEU A 51 2.54 -7.80 -6.61
N LYS A 52 2.99 -7.85 -7.87
CA LYS A 52 4.38 -8.19 -8.19
C LYS A 52 4.92 -7.27 -9.24
N GLY A 53 6.23 -7.08 -9.24
CA GLY A 53 6.88 -6.29 -10.26
C GLY A 53 6.72 -6.94 -11.63
N SER A 54 6.71 -6.13 -12.68
CA SER A 54 6.57 -6.57 -14.06
C SER A 54 7.28 -5.57 -14.94
N PRO A 55 7.42 -5.87 -16.25
CA PRO A 55 7.99 -4.87 -17.17
C PRO A 55 7.23 -3.55 -17.19
N LYS A 56 5.97 -3.56 -16.73
CA LYS A 56 5.16 -2.33 -16.67
C LYS A 56 5.45 -1.49 -15.43
N GLY A 57 6.13 -2.05 -14.44
CA GLY A 57 6.47 -1.31 -13.24
C GLY A 57 6.62 -2.20 -12.01
N PRO A 58 7.02 -1.61 -10.90
CA PRO A 58 7.22 -2.35 -9.65
C PRO A 58 5.91 -2.75 -9.00
N GLY A 59 6.00 -3.76 -8.12
CA GLY A 59 4.86 -4.15 -7.30
C GLY A 59 4.54 -3.06 -6.27
N GLY A 60 3.34 -3.13 -5.70
CA GLY A 60 2.92 -2.19 -4.67
C GLY A 60 2.38 -0.87 -5.20
N LYS A 61 2.47 -0.63 -6.50
CA LYS A 61 1.89 0.58 -7.09
C LYS A 61 0.43 0.33 -7.42
N TRP A 62 -0.38 1.36 -7.25
CA TRP A 62 -1.80 1.24 -7.51
C TRP A 62 -2.33 2.42 -8.34
N THR A 63 -3.45 2.18 -8.99
CA THR A 63 -4.19 3.18 -9.74
C THR A 63 -5.66 3.01 -9.46
N ASP A 64 -6.35 4.15 -9.24
CA ASP A 64 -7.80 4.16 -9.09
C ASP A 64 -8.41 4.64 -10.39
N ALA A 65 -9.07 3.74 -11.10
CA ALA A 65 -9.63 4.07 -12.41
C ALA A 65 -10.76 5.09 -12.33
N ALA A 66 -11.45 5.16 -11.18
CA ALA A 66 -12.56 6.09 -11.03
C ALA A 66 -12.11 7.54 -10.87
N THR A 67 -10.95 7.75 -10.22
CA THR A 67 -10.48 9.11 -9.92
C THR A 67 -9.22 9.48 -10.68
N GLY A 68 -8.50 8.49 -11.22
CA GLY A 68 -7.21 8.73 -11.85
C GLY A 68 -6.07 8.85 -10.86
N GLU A 69 -6.35 8.70 -9.58
CA GLU A 69 -5.31 8.75 -8.56
C GLU A 69 -4.41 7.52 -8.62
N HIS A 70 -3.19 7.68 -8.14
CA HIS A 70 -2.24 6.58 -8.09
C HIS A 70 -1.30 6.80 -6.90
N GLY A 71 -0.62 5.73 -6.49
CA GLY A 71 0.29 5.83 -5.36
C GLY A 71 0.96 4.51 -5.07
N ASP A 72 1.47 4.37 -3.84
CA ASP A 72 2.13 3.15 -3.38
C ASP A 72 1.47 2.63 -2.10
N LEU A 73 2.10 1.62 -1.48
CA LEU A 73 1.49 1.00 -0.31
C LEU A 73 1.55 1.88 0.94
N LEU A 74 2.45 2.85 1.00
CA LEU A 74 2.43 3.82 2.09
C LEU A 74 1.16 4.67 2.02
N ASP A 75 0.74 5.03 0.81
CA ASP A 75 -0.51 5.76 0.63
C ASP A 75 -1.70 4.91 1.07
N VAL A 76 -1.66 3.60 0.81
CA VAL A 76 -2.71 2.69 1.26
C VAL A 76 -2.80 2.71 2.78
N ILE A 77 -1.68 2.59 3.46
CA ILE A 77 -1.69 2.61 4.93
C ILE A 77 -2.23 3.93 5.44
N ARG A 78 -1.79 5.03 4.85
CA ARG A 78 -2.24 6.36 5.25
C ARG A 78 -3.75 6.51 5.11
N GLU A 79 -4.29 6.13 3.95
CA GLU A 79 -5.71 6.31 3.68
C GLU A 79 -6.57 5.34 4.45
N SER A 80 -6.19 4.06 4.50
CA SER A 80 -7.01 3.06 5.17
C SER A 80 -7.03 3.23 6.68
N CYS A 81 -5.97 3.77 7.26
CA CYS A 81 -5.88 4.00 8.69
C CYS A 81 -6.27 5.42 9.09
N GLY A 82 -6.50 6.30 8.12
CA GLY A 82 -6.86 7.68 8.42
C GLY A 82 -5.75 8.48 9.06
N LEU A 83 -4.51 8.19 8.71
CA LEU A 83 -3.36 8.87 9.29
C LEU A 83 -3.04 10.13 8.51
N LEU A 84 -2.66 11.19 9.22
CA LEU A 84 -2.40 12.48 8.58
C LEU A 84 -0.91 12.79 8.47
N ASP A 85 -0.12 12.24 9.39
CA ASP A 85 1.30 12.55 9.50
C ASP A 85 2.12 11.39 8.97
N PHE A 86 3.13 11.69 8.14
CA PHE A 86 3.99 10.65 7.61
C PHE A 86 4.68 9.84 8.72
N HIS A 87 5.03 10.50 9.82
CA HIS A 87 5.64 9.80 10.95
C HIS A 87 4.76 8.65 11.43
N ASP A 88 3.45 8.89 11.53
CA ASP A 88 2.52 7.86 11.95
C ASP A 88 2.37 6.76 10.89
N VAL A 89 2.39 7.15 9.63
CA VAL A 89 2.35 6.17 8.53
C VAL A 89 3.58 5.28 8.58
N ALA A 90 4.75 5.88 8.77
CA ALA A 90 6.00 5.12 8.83
C ALA A 90 6.02 4.17 10.03
N ASP A 91 5.53 4.62 11.19
CA ASP A 91 5.46 3.77 12.36
C ASP A 91 4.52 2.59 12.14
N GLU A 92 3.38 2.84 11.51
CA GLU A 92 2.44 1.76 11.20
C GLU A 92 3.07 0.75 10.23
N ALA A 93 3.76 1.24 9.21
CA ALA A 93 4.44 0.38 8.25
C ALA A 93 5.49 -0.49 8.92
N ARG A 94 6.29 0.11 9.82
CA ARG A 94 7.30 -0.64 10.54
C ARG A 94 6.68 -1.70 11.43
N ARG A 95 5.56 -1.37 12.06
CA ARG A 95 4.85 -2.32 12.91
C ARG A 95 4.32 -3.49 12.09
N PHE A 96 3.75 -3.21 10.94
CA PHE A 96 3.28 -4.27 10.04
C PHE A 96 4.42 -5.18 9.61
N LEU A 97 5.56 -4.57 9.27
CA LEU A 97 6.73 -5.31 8.78
C LEU A 97 7.54 -5.93 9.91
N ARG A 98 7.16 -5.67 11.16
CA ARG A 98 7.87 -6.14 12.35
C ARG A 98 9.31 -5.64 12.38
N LEU A 99 9.52 -4.41 11.94
CA LEU A 99 10.82 -3.78 11.99
C LEU A 99 10.98 -3.01 13.29
N PRO A 100 12.20 -2.89 13.81
CA PRO A 100 12.42 -2.08 14.99
C PRO A 100 12.14 -0.61 14.69
N ARG A 101 11.74 0.12 15.72
CA ARG A 101 11.55 1.55 15.57
C ARG A 101 12.87 2.22 15.30
N SER A 102 12.80 3.26 14.49
CA SER A 102 13.96 4.09 14.20
C SER A 102 14.14 5.07 15.35
N ASP A 103 14.78 4.63 16.41
CA ASP A 103 15.04 5.49 17.54
C ASP A 103 16.28 6.30 17.31
N PRO A 104 16.27 7.53 17.79
CA PRO A 104 17.49 8.35 17.78
C PRO A 104 18.56 7.78 18.68
#